data_43242321f1a38c1328865640c0cb1dbf
#
_entry.id   43242321f1a38c1328865640c0cb1dbf
#
_cell.length_a   1.000
_cell.length_b   1.000
_cell.length_c   1.000
_cell.angle_alpha   90.00
_cell.angle_beta   90.00
_cell.angle_gamma   90.00
#
_symmetry.space_group_name_H-M   'P 1'
#
loop_
_entity.id
_entity.type
_entity.pdbx_description
1 polymer ?
#
loop_
_entity_poly.entity_id
_entity_poly.type
_entity_poly.pdbx_seq_one_letter_code
_entity_poly.pdbx_strand_id
1 'polypeptide(L)'
;RPCYATLVPKLIRGKYRVYLHLTIEGKAKPKYDRFGNPRHKYGKGMIGADIGTQTVAYTSDTEVGLKNLSERGRSIQKSERLERLYYRAMDRSRRATNSQNYNEDGTIKKGRKTWRYSNHYKKLKQKHSELCRINAINRQLAINEDANYLRSLGDVFITEPKNAGKLMKRVKETTVNSKGRFNKKKRFGK
;
A
#
# COMPACT_ATOMS: atom_id res chain seq x y z
N ARG A 1 15.05 -15.18 -23.07
CA ARG A 1 15.19 -14.11 -24.07
C ARG A 1 14.66 -12.80 -23.50
N PRO A 2 15.38 -11.66 -23.59
CA PRO A 2 14.84 -10.37 -23.18
C PRO A 2 13.72 -9.94 -24.14
N CYS A 3 12.57 -9.49 -23.59
CA CYS A 3 11.43 -9.04 -24.36
C CYS A 3 11.46 -7.53 -24.57
N TYR A 4 11.60 -6.78 -23.47
CA TYR A 4 11.73 -5.31 -23.51
C TYR A 4 12.42 -4.78 -22.26
N ALA A 5 12.89 -3.54 -22.38
CA ALA A 5 13.52 -2.81 -21.28
C ALA A 5 12.80 -1.48 -21.06
N THR A 6 12.60 -1.09 -19.81
CA THR A 6 11.97 0.17 -19.43
C THR A 6 12.85 0.92 -18.46
N LEU A 7 13.13 2.20 -18.72
CA LEU A 7 13.78 3.09 -17.76
C LEU A 7 12.73 3.71 -16.84
N VAL A 8 12.89 3.48 -15.53
CA VAL A 8 11.95 3.94 -14.51
C VAL A 8 12.65 4.92 -13.57
N PRO A 9 12.40 6.24 -13.69
CA PRO A 9 12.92 7.20 -12.74
C PRO A 9 12.14 7.11 -11.41
N LYS A 10 12.85 7.05 -10.29
CA LYS A 10 12.29 7.08 -8.93
C LYS A 10 12.91 8.20 -8.12
N LEU A 11 12.08 9.00 -7.48
CA LEU A 11 12.53 10.01 -6.53
C LEU A 11 12.74 9.35 -5.15
N ILE A 12 14.00 9.27 -4.72
CA ILE A 12 14.37 8.66 -3.44
C ILE A 12 15.18 9.66 -2.64
N ARG A 13 14.70 10.03 -1.46
CA ARG A 13 15.34 11.03 -0.57
C ARG A 13 15.70 12.32 -1.31
N GLY A 14 14.81 12.80 -2.17
CA GLY A 14 14.99 14.03 -2.93
C GLY A 14 15.94 13.96 -4.13
N LYS A 15 16.47 12.78 -4.45
CA LYS A 15 17.32 12.54 -5.63
C LYS A 15 16.65 11.58 -6.59
N TYR A 16 16.70 11.87 -7.89
CA TYR A 16 16.25 10.93 -8.91
C TYR A 16 17.28 9.81 -9.08
N ARG A 17 16.77 8.57 -9.05
CA ARG A 17 17.52 7.37 -9.43
C ARG A 17 16.79 6.72 -10.60
N VAL A 18 17.53 6.31 -11.61
CA VAL A 18 16.97 5.61 -12.77
C VAL A 18 17.24 4.12 -12.61
N TYR A 19 16.21 3.33 -12.76
CA TYR A 19 16.26 1.87 -12.73
C TYR A 19 15.96 1.34 -14.12
N LEU A 20 16.73 0.35 -14.54
CA LEU A 20 16.44 -0.41 -15.75
C LEU A 20 15.61 -1.64 -15.36
N HIS A 21 14.37 -1.70 -15.83
CA HIS A 21 13.52 -2.88 -15.71
C HIS A 21 13.63 -3.70 -16.98
N LEU A 22 14.16 -4.91 -16.87
CA LEU A 22 14.26 -5.87 -17.98
C LEU A 22 13.14 -6.92 -17.81
N THR A 23 12.31 -7.04 -18.84
CA THR A 23 11.36 -8.16 -18.93
C THR A 23 12.01 -9.28 -19.71
N ILE A 24 12.08 -10.46 -19.09
CA ILE A 24 12.73 -11.64 -19.64
C ILE A 24 11.70 -12.76 -19.72
N GLU A 25 11.65 -13.43 -20.85
CA GLU A 25 10.83 -14.62 -21.04
C GLU A 25 11.38 -15.79 -20.20
N GLY A 26 10.46 -16.56 -19.61
CA GLY A 26 10.80 -17.75 -18.83
C GLY A 26 10.35 -17.69 -17.37
N LYS A 27 10.66 -18.73 -16.63
CA LYS A 27 10.37 -18.83 -15.19
C LYS A 27 11.48 -18.19 -14.37
N ALA A 28 11.12 -17.44 -13.35
CA ALA A 28 12.08 -16.87 -12.41
C ALA A 28 12.86 -17.99 -11.71
N LYS A 29 14.18 -17.90 -11.73
CA LYS A 29 15.02 -18.85 -10.99
C LYS A 29 14.88 -18.62 -9.49
N PRO A 30 14.96 -19.68 -8.65
CA PRO A 30 15.04 -19.55 -7.20
C PRO A 30 16.21 -18.63 -6.80
N LYS A 31 16.01 -17.86 -5.75
CA LYS A 31 17.08 -17.04 -5.17
C LYS A 31 17.91 -17.90 -4.24
N TYR A 32 19.22 -17.87 -4.43
CA TYR A 32 20.19 -18.57 -3.59
C TYR A 32 20.91 -17.59 -2.67
N ASP A 33 21.36 -18.08 -1.54
CA ASP A 33 22.28 -17.36 -0.67
C ASP A 33 23.73 -17.45 -1.21
N ARG A 34 24.69 -16.85 -0.49
CA ARG A 34 26.10 -16.88 -0.87
C ARG A 34 26.74 -18.28 -0.82
N PHE A 35 26.07 -19.22 -0.18
CA PHE A 35 26.54 -20.61 -0.04
C PHE A 35 25.87 -21.56 -1.04
N GLY A 36 25.01 -21.05 -1.92
CA GLY A 36 24.28 -21.84 -2.92
C GLY A 36 22.99 -22.49 -2.40
N ASN A 37 22.55 -22.21 -1.18
CA ASN A 37 21.31 -22.72 -0.65
C ASN A 37 20.11 -21.83 -1.08
N PRO A 38 18.94 -22.41 -1.35
CA PRO A 38 17.73 -21.61 -1.60
C PRO A 38 17.44 -20.67 -0.42
N ARG A 39 17.25 -19.39 -0.69
CA ARG A 39 16.94 -18.38 0.34
C ARG A 39 15.62 -18.63 1.07
N HIS A 40 14.70 -19.33 0.43
CA HIS A 40 13.40 -19.67 0.97
C HIS A 40 13.20 -21.18 0.87
N LYS A 41 12.72 -21.75 1.95
CA LYS A 41 12.28 -23.15 1.94
C LYS A 41 11.00 -23.26 1.10
N TYR A 42 10.90 -24.34 0.36
CA TYR A 42 9.70 -24.72 -0.38
C TYR A 42 9.17 -26.00 0.23
N GLY A 43 7.94 -25.94 0.75
CA GLY A 43 7.24 -27.13 1.22
C GLY A 43 6.76 -27.97 0.04
N LYS A 44 6.29 -29.16 0.34
CA LYS A 44 5.55 -30.03 -0.56
C LYS A 44 4.20 -30.33 0.07
N GLY A 45 3.17 -30.54 -0.74
CA GLY A 45 1.83 -30.85 -0.27
C GLY A 45 0.85 -29.70 -0.47
N MET A 46 -0.35 -29.85 0.09
CA MET A 46 -1.46 -28.92 -0.12
C MET A 46 -1.58 -27.92 1.01
N ILE A 47 -1.97 -26.70 0.66
CA ILE A 47 -2.31 -25.63 1.62
C ILE A 47 -3.70 -25.12 1.27
N GLY A 48 -4.65 -25.27 2.18
CA GLY A 48 -5.92 -24.54 2.16
C GLY A 48 -5.72 -23.16 2.80
N ALA A 49 -6.13 -22.08 2.14
CA ALA A 49 -6.02 -20.74 2.70
C ALA A 49 -7.30 -19.93 2.47
N ASP A 50 -7.87 -19.43 3.56
CA ASP A 50 -8.93 -18.43 3.54
C ASP A 50 -8.36 -17.05 3.85
N ILE A 51 -8.36 -16.18 2.84
CA ILE A 51 -7.78 -14.84 2.93
C ILE A 51 -8.89 -13.86 3.32
N GLY A 52 -8.92 -13.46 4.58
CA GLY A 52 -9.78 -12.40 5.10
C GLY A 52 -9.18 -11.01 4.89
N THR A 53 -9.84 -10.00 5.43
CA THR A 53 -9.38 -8.59 5.35
C THR A 53 -8.24 -8.28 6.32
N GLN A 54 -8.18 -8.97 7.46
CA GLN A 54 -7.19 -8.77 8.51
C GLN A 54 -6.43 -10.03 8.87
N THR A 55 -6.97 -11.19 8.52
CA THR A 55 -6.44 -12.50 8.90
C THR A 55 -6.33 -13.40 7.70
N VAL A 56 -5.39 -14.34 7.75
CA VAL A 56 -5.31 -15.48 6.84
C VAL A 56 -5.40 -16.74 7.71
N ALA A 57 -6.50 -17.48 7.58
CA ALA A 57 -6.60 -18.82 8.11
C ALA A 57 -5.96 -19.77 7.10
N TYR A 58 -5.16 -20.69 7.56
CA TYR A 58 -4.51 -21.68 6.71
C TYR A 58 -4.44 -23.05 7.36
N THR A 59 -4.44 -24.06 6.54
CA THR A 59 -4.21 -25.46 6.91
C THR A 59 -3.28 -26.11 5.90
N SER A 60 -2.35 -26.90 6.38
CA SER A 60 -1.44 -27.71 5.58
C SER A 60 -1.35 -29.12 6.15
N ASP A 61 -0.60 -29.99 5.51
CA ASP A 61 -0.36 -31.35 6.02
C ASP A 61 0.38 -31.38 7.37
N THR A 62 1.06 -30.28 7.72
CA THR A 62 1.92 -30.20 8.92
C THR A 62 1.45 -29.19 9.96
N GLU A 63 0.65 -28.22 9.57
CA GLU A 63 0.29 -27.10 10.43
C GLU A 63 -1.07 -26.50 10.09
N VAL A 64 -1.81 -26.08 11.13
CA VAL A 64 -3.03 -25.30 11.02
C VAL A 64 -2.83 -23.99 11.80
N GLY A 65 -3.22 -22.89 11.22
CA GLY A 65 -3.03 -21.60 11.90
C GLY A 65 -3.90 -20.48 11.40
N LEU A 66 -3.90 -19.40 12.21
CA LEU A 66 -4.53 -18.13 11.90
C LEU A 66 -3.47 -17.03 11.99
N LYS A 67 -3.18 -16.40 10.87
CA LYS A 67 -2.20 -15.31 10.81
C LYS A 67 -2.91 -13.97 10.79
N ASN A 68 -2.57 -13.12 11.75
CA ASN A 68 -3.12 -11.76 11.80
C ASN A 68 -2.22 -10.80 11.01
N LEU A 69 -2.71 -10.33 9.86
CA LEU A 69 -1.98 -9.41 8.98
C LEU A 69 -1.84 -8.01 9.61
N SER A 70 -2.74 -7.62 10.54
CA SER A 70 -2.72 -6.30 11.17
C SER A 70 -1.61 -6.14 12.20
N GLU A 71 -1.08 -7.21 12.79
CA GLU A 71 0.02 -7.14 13.76
C GLU A 71 1.31 -6.59 13.15
N ARG A 72 1.55 -6.89 11.88
CA ARG A 72 2.68 -6.34 11.12
C ARG A 72 2.45 -4.89 10.69
N GLY A 73 1.21 -4.44 10.71
CA GLY A 73 0.83 -3.06 10.43
C GLY A 73 1.23 -2.03 11.50
N ARG A 74 1.77 -2.45 12.65
CA ARG A 74 2.13 -1.54 13.77
C ARG A 74 3.12 -0.44 13.38
N SER A 75 4.08 -0.73 12.51
CA SER A 75 5.00 0.28 11.97
C SER A 75 4.28 1.31 11.09
N ILE A 76 3.26 0.86 10.35
CA ILE A 76 2.42 1.70 9.50
C ILE A 76 1.50 2.58 10.34
N GLN A 77 0.90 2.05 11.41
CA GLN A 77 0.06 2.82 12.34
C GLN A 77 0.82 3.97 13.02
N LYS A 78 2.07 3.74 13.42
CA LYS A 78 2.95 4.81 13.93
C LYS A 78 3.17 5.92 12.90
N SER A 79 3.28 5.56 11.63
CA SER A 79 3.48 6.52 10.55
C SER A 79 2.23 7.30 10.16
N GLU A 80 1.01 6.78 10.42
CA GLU A 80 -0.24 7.50 10.14
C GLU A 80 -0.39 8.81 10.92
N ARG A 81 0.10 8.84 12.17
CA ARG A 81 0.13 10.08 12.95
C ARG A 81 1.03 11.11 12.28
N LEU A 82 2.21 10.70 11.84
CA LEU A 82 3.18 11.57 11.17
C LEU A 82 2.65 12.05 9.82
N GLU A 83 1.98 11.18 9.08
CA GLU A 83 1.33 11.51 7.82
C GLU A 83 0.28 12.61 8.01
N ARG A 84 -0.59 12.46 9.03
CA ARG A 84 -1.60 13.48 9.39
C ARG A 84 -0.96 14.82 9.78
N LEU A 85 0.18 14.79 10.49
CA LEU A 85 0.92 16.01 10.83
C LEU A 85 1.48 16.70 9.58
N TYR A 86 2.03 15.94 8.63
CA TYR A 86 2.50 16.51 7.36
C TYR A 86 1.35 17.12 6.55
N TYR A 87 0.21 16.43 6.44
CA TYR A 87 -0.96 17.00 5.75
C TYR A 87 -1.43 18.31 6.37
N ARG A 88 -1.55 18.37 7.70
CA ARG A 88 -1.95 19.59 8.40
C ARG A 88 -0.93 20.73 8.19
N ALA A 89 0.36 20.42 8.24
CA ALA A 89 1.41 21.42 8.03
C ALA A 89 1.44 21.92 6.58
N MET A 90 1.26 21.04 5.60
CA MET A 90 1.14 21.40 4.19
C MET A 90 -0.11 22.24 3.93
N ASP A 91 -1.25 21.91 4.54
CA ASP A 91 -2.48 22.69 4.38
C ASP A 91 -2.31 24.09 4.96
N ARG A 92 -1.77 24.24 6.17
CA ARG A 92 -1.46 25.56 6.75
C ARG A 92 -0.53 26.38 5.85
N SER A 93 0.54 25.77 5.35
CA SER A 93 1.49 26.46 4.46
C SER A 93 0.85 26.87 3.14
N ARG A 94 -0.01 26.02 2.57
CA ARG A 94 -0.76 26.30 1.34
C ARG A 94 -1.75 27.45 1.54
N ARG A 95 -2.49 27.46 2.65
CA ARG A 95 -3.42 28.54 3.00
C ARG A 95 -2.72 29.88 3.19
N ALA A 96 -1.62 29.89 3.95
CA ALA A 96 -0.84 31.11 4.18
C ALA A 96 -0.27 31.71 2.87
N THR A 97 0.17 30.85 1.94
CA THR A 97 0.76 31.29 0.67
C THR A 97 -0.29 31.71 -0.37
N ASN A 98 -1.54 31.25 -0.24
CA ASN A 98 -2.60 31.44 -1.25
C ASN A 98 -3.91 31.93 -0.60
N SER A 99 -3.86 32.86 0.33
CA SER A 99 -5.05 33.37 1.03
C SER A 99 -6.14 33.84 0.09
N GLN A 100 -5.78 34.43 -1.05
CA GLN A 100 -6.69 34.88 -2.10
C GLN A 100 -7.59 33.79 -2.69
N ASN A 101 -7.18 32.51 -2.57
CA ASN A 101 -7.90 31.36 -3.11
C ASN A 101 -8.94 30.79 -2.13
N TYR A 102 -9.07 31.37 -0.93
CA TYR A 102 -9.98 30.91 0.12
C TYR A 102 -11.05 31.95 0.42
N ASN A 103 -12.22 31.49 0.81
CA ASN A 103 -13.30 32.31 1.38
C ASN A 103 -13.01 32.57 2.86
N GLU A 104 -13.77 33.48 3.48
CA GLU A 104 -13.68 33.80 4.92
C GLU A 104 -13.96 32.58 5.80
N ASP A 105 -14.84 31.69 5.38
CA ASP A 105 -15.13 30.40 6.04
C ASP A 105 -14.03 29.35 5.88
N GLY A 106 -12.92 29.68 5.20
CA GLY A 106 -11.79 28.79 4.94
C GLY A 106 -12.02 27.75 3.84
N THR A 107 -13.15 27.81 3.12
CA THR A 107 -13.38 26.96 1.95
C THR A 107 -12.65 27.51 0.72
N ILE A 108 -12.39 26.63 -0.24
CA ILE A 108 -11.73 27.03 -1.49
C ILE A 108 -12.76 27.73 -2.40
N LYS A 109 -12.45 28.94 -2.87
CA LYS A 109 -13.28 29.67 -3.85
C LYS A 109 -13.58 28.80 -5.08
N LYS A 110 -14.73 28.96 -5.71
CA LYS A 110 -15.06 28.30 -6.98
C LYS A 110 -14.28 28.92 -8.16
N GLY A 111 -14.14 28.19 -9.26
CA GLY A 111 -13.48 28.64 -10.50
C GLY A 111 -11.99 28.30 -10.60
N ARG A 112 -11.34 28.73 -11.70
CA ARG A 112 -9.92 28.46 -11.99
C ARG A 112 -9.03 29.24 -11.02
N LYS A 113 -7.96 28.61 -10.51
CA LYS A 113 -7.03 29.18 -9.53
C LYS A 113 -5.59 28.88 -9.88
N THR A 114 -4.73 29.81 -9.52
CA THR A 114 -3.28 29.62 -9.55
C THR A 114 -2.80 29.32 -8.13
N TRP A 115 -2.03 28.25 -7.98
CA TRP A 115 -1.48 27.83 -6.70
C TRP A 115 0.02 28.09 -6.66
N ARG A 116 0.47 28.79 -5.63
CA ARG A 116 1.87 28.97 -5.32
C ARG A 116 2.25 28.09 -4.14
N TYR A 117 3.43 27.50 -4.17
CA TYR A 117 3.92 26.62 -3.12
C TYR A 117 5.22 27.17 -2.54
N SER A 118 5.20 27.46 -1.24
CA SER A 118 6.39 27.89 -0.51
C SER A 118 7.46 26.79 -0.48
N ASN A 119 8.71 27.17 -0.20
CA ASN A 119 9.79 26.19 -0.02
C ASN A 119 9.51 25.27 1.17
N HIS A 120 8.84 25.79 2.22
CA HIS A 120 8.39 24.98 3.35
C HIS A 120 7.40 23.88 2.91
N TYR A 121 6.38 24.25 2.13
CA TYR A 121 5.43 23.27 1.56
C TYR A 121 6.14 22.18 0.73
N LYS A 122 7.07 22.59 -0.13
CA LYS A 122 7.83 21.66 -0.99
C LYS A 122 8.66 20.67 -0.16
N LYS A 123 9.32 21.13 0.90
CA LYS A 123 10.08 20.29 1.85
C LYS A 123 9.17 19.30 2.59
N LEU A 124 7.99 19.76 3.06
CA LEU A 124 7.01 18.87 3.71
C LEU A 124 6.47 17.81 2.74
N LYS A 125 6.13 18.21 1.52
CA LYS A 125 5.68 17.30 0.47
C LYS A 125 6.72 16.22 0.17
N GLN A 126 7.99 16.57 0.13
CA GLN A 126 9.09 15.62 -0.06
C GLN A 126 9.19 14.62 1.10
N LYS A 127 9.13 15.11 2.36
CA LYS A 127 9.12 14.24 3.55
C LYS A 127 7.92 13.30 3.56
N HIS A 128 6.74 13.80 3.23
CA HIS A 128 5.52 13.00 3.11
C HIS A 128 5.66 11.91 2.02
N SER A 129 6.15 12.26 0.83
CA SER A 129 6.38 11.30 -0.25
C SER A 129 7.36 10.19 0.15
N GLU A 130 8.42 10.54 0.88
CA GLU A 130 9.39 9.55 1.37
C GLU A 130 8.74 8.63 2.43
N LEU A 131 7.92 9.15 3.33
CA LEU A 131 7.16 8.36 4.29
C LEU A 131 6.23 7.36 3.58
N CYS A 132 5.48 7.81 2.59
CA CYS A 132 4.60 6.94 1.79
C CYS A 132 5.40 5.85 1.05
N ARG A 133 6.58 6.20 0.52
CA ARG A 133 7.48 5.23 -0.13
C ARG A 133 7.96 4.15 0.84
N ILE A 134 8.38 4.54 2.04
CA ILE A 134 8.84 3.60 3.08
C ILE A 134 7.68 2.69 3.50
N ASN A 135 6.49 3.26 3.72
CA ASN A 135 5.29 2.48 4.08
C ASN A 135 4.92 1.46 3.00
N ALA A 136 5.03 1.83 1.73
CA ALA A 136 4.78 0.91 0.62
C ALA A 136 5.78 -0.24 0.59
N ILE A 137 7.07 0.04 0.83
CA ILE A 137 8.11 -0.99 0.93
C ILE A 137 7.85 -1.93 2.11
N ASN A 138 7.54 -1.39 3.28
CA ASN A 138 7.28 -2.20 4.47
C ASN A 138 6.07 -3.12 4.28
N ARG A 139 4.99 -2.63 3.64
CA ARG A 139 3.84 -3.47 3.28
C ARG A 139 4.22 -4.59 2.33
N GLN A 140 5.00 -4.28 1.29
CA GLN A 140 5.44 -5.30 0.33
C GLN A 140 6.33 -6.35 0.98
N LEU A 141 7.23 -5.95 1.88
CA LEU A 141 8.07 -6.88 2.63
C LEU A 141 7.24 -7.81 3.51
N ALA A 142 6.25 -7.26 4.25
CA ALA A 142 5.35 -8.05 5.07
C ALA A 142 4.56 -9.08 4.25
N ILE A 143 3.99 -8.65 3.10
CA ILE A 143 3.29 -9.57 2.18
C ILE A 143 4.23 -10.67 1.67
N ASN A 144 5.45 -10.31 1.29
CA ASN A 144 6.44 -11.29 0.80
C ASN A 144 6.83 -12.30 1.88
N GLU A 145 6.99 -11.85 3.13
CA GLU A 145 7.29 -12.74 4.26
C GLU A 145 6.15 -13.72 4.50
N ASP A 146 4.89 -13.25 4.47
CA ASP A 146 3.72 -14.10 4.64
C ASP A 146 3.58 -15.10 3.49
N ALA A 147 3.79 -14.67 2.25
CA ALA A 147 3.78 -15.53 1.08
C ALA A 147 4.90 -16.60 1.13
N ASN A 148 6.11 -16.21 1.55
CA ASN A 148 7.22 -17.16 1.69
C ASN A 148 6.98 -18.16 2.82
N TYR A 149 6.37 -17.71 3.91
CA TYR A 149 5.99 -18.61 5.01
C TYR A 149 4.96 -19.66 4.53
N LEU A 150 3.88 -19.23 3.88
CA LEU A 150 2.89 -20.17 3.35
C LEU A 150 3.53 -21.14 2.35
N ARG A 151 4.36 -20.66 1.43
CA ARG A 151 5.08 -21.52 0.48
C ARG A 151 6.05 -22.50 1.13
N SER A 152 6.48 -22.25 2.36
CA SER A 152 7.31 -23.20 3.10
C SER A 152 6.51 -24.39 3.66
N LEU A 153 5.17 -24.26 3.71
CA LEU A 153 4.27 -25.32 4.19
C LEU A 153 3.79 -26.24 3.06
N GLY A 154 3.78 -25.78 1.80
CA GLY A 154 3.35 -26.58 0.66
C GLY A 154 3.55 -25.86 -0.68
N ASP A 155 3.30 -26.55 -1.77
CA ASP A 155 3.47 -26.06 -3.15
C ASP A 155 2.15 -25.97 -3.94
N VAL A 156 1.09 -26.61 -3.46
CA VAL A 156 -0.26 -26.52 -4.05
C VAL A 156 -1.17 -25.68 -3.15
N PHE A 157 -1.64 -24.55 -3.67
CA PHE A 157 -2.52 -23.63 -2.93
C PHE A 157 -3.98 -23.81 -3.35
N ILE A 158 -4.85 -24.04 -2.39
CA ILE A 158 -6.30 -24.10 -2.55
C ILE A 158 -6.89 -22.88 -1.84
N THR A 159 -7.52 -21.99 -2.58
CA THR A 159 -8.17 -20.79 -2.02
C THR A 159 -9.53 -20.58 -2.67
N GLU A 160 -10.41 -19.89 -1.94
CA GLU A 160 -11.67 -19.44 -2.54
C GLU A 160 -11.42 -18.39 -3.63
N PRO A 161 -12.13 -18.45 -4.76
CA PRO A 161 -12.04 -17.44 -5.82
C PRO A 161 -12.63 -16.11 -5.35
N LYS A 162 -11.82 -15.24 -4.72
CA LYS A 162 -12.25 -13.93 -4.24
C LYS A 162 -12.02 -12.86 -5.30
N ASN A 163 -13.10 -12.18 -5.70
CA ASN A 163 -12.99 -11.02 -6.58
C ASN A 163 -12.68 -9.76 -5.76
N ALA A 164 -11.40 -9.49 -5.54
CA ALA A 164 -10.93 -8.32 -4.80
C ALA A 164 -11.52 -7.00 -5.35
N GLY A 165 -11.73 -6.89 -6.64
CA GLY A 165 -12.37 -5.72 -7.27
C GLY A 165 -13.81 -5.50 -6.81
N LYS A 166 -14.58 -6.58 -6.58
CA LYS A 166 -15.93 -6.46 -6.00
C LYS A 166 -15.88 -6.01 -4.54
N LEU A 167 -14.95 -6.54 -3.74
CA LEU A 167 -14.76 -6.18 -2.33
C LEU A 167 -14.32 -4.72 -2.14
N MET A 168 -13.62 -4.15 -3.11
CA MET A 168 -13.15 -2.76 -3.06
C MET A 168 -14.18 -1.75 -3.58
N LYS A 169 -15.27 -2.18 -4.20
CA LYS A 169 -16.32 -1.28 -4.68
C LYS A 169 -17.06 -0.62 -3.51
N ARG A 170 -17.43 0.65 -3.70
CA ARG A 170 -18.31 1.34 -2.76
C ARG A 170 -19.69 0.72 -2.82
N VAL A 171 -20.35 0.63 -1.66
CA VAL A 171 -21.76 0.24 -1.58
C VAL A 171 -22.58 1.18 -2.47
N LYS A 172 -23.46 0.61 -3.32
CA LYS A 172 -24.30 1.40 -4.24
C LYS A 172 -25.39 2.16 -3.50
N GLU A 173 -25.94 1.56 -2.44
CA GLU A 173 -27.01 2.16 -1.66
C GLU A 173 -26.51 3.31 -0.81
N THR A 174 -27.27 4.40 -0.82
CA THR A 174 -26.99 5.58 -0.03
C THR A 174 -27.98 5.58 1.14
N THR A 175 -27.49 5.42 2.35
CA THR A 175 -28.31 5.54 3.57
C THR A 175 -28.26 6.97 4.08
N VAL A 176 -29.38 7.40 4.69
CA VAL A 176 -29.50 8.71 5.31
C VAL A 176 -29.36 8.52 6.83
N ASN A 177 -28.63 9.40 7.50
CA ASN A 177 -28.50 9.37 8.95
C ASN A 177 -29.71 10.02 9.63
N SER A 178 -29.80 9.93 10.97
CA SER A 178 -30.88 10.53 11.77
C SER A 178 -31.05 12.05 11.60
N LYS A 179 -30.05 12.74 11.02
CA LYS A 179 -30.06 14.18 10.74
C LYS A 179 -30.40 14.49 9.26
N GLY A 180 -30.97 13.56 8.51
CA GLY A 180 -31.34 13.73 7.10
C GLY A 180 -30.16 13.88 6.13
N ARG A 181 -28.92 13.63 6.56
CA ARG A 181 -27.73 13.75 5.70
C ARG A 181 -27.32 12.39 5.17
N PHE A 182 -26.86 12.35 3.92
CA PHE A 182 -26.32 11.13 3.32
C PHE A 182 -25.07 10.65 4.07
N ASN A 183 -25.07 9.40 4.50
CA ASN A 183 -23.91 8.74 5.04
C ASN A 183 -22.81 8.59 3.96
N LYS A 184 -21.54 8.71 4.37
CA LYS A 184 -20.46 8.38 3.47
C LYS A 184 -20.57 6.90 3.09
N LYS A 185 -20.59 6.61 1.78
CA LYS A 185 -20.62 5.23 1.28
C LYS A 185 -19.46 4.45 1.86
N LYS A 186 -19.75 3.38 2.60
CA LYS A 186 -18.73 2.48 3.12
C LYS A 186 -18.03 1.77 1.95
N ARG A 187 -16.73 1.56 2.08
CA ARG A 187 -15.98 0.63 1.25
C ARG A 187 -15.90 -0.69 2.00
N PHE A 188 -16.18 -1.79 1.32
CA PHE A 188 -15.86 -3.10 1.86
C PHE A 188 -14.34 -3.21 2.01
N GLY A 189 -13.87 -3.79 3.12
CA GLY A 189 -12.43 -4.04 3.31
C GLY A 189 -11.61 -2.83 3.81
N LYS A 190 -12.23 -1.92 4.55
CA LYS A 190 -11.50 -0.86 5.27
C LYS A 190 -11.54 -1.11 6.75
#